data_f15e9e19b725ebda0ef97ebcf210068e
#
_entry.id   f15e9e19b725ebda0ef97ebcf210068e
#
_cell.length_a   1.000
_cell.length_b   1.000
_cell.length_c   1.000
_cell.angle_alpha   90.00
_cell.angle_beta   90.00
_cell.angle_gamma   90.00
#
_symmetry.space_group_name_H-M   'P 1'
#
loop_
_entity.id
_entity.type
_entity.pdbx_description
1 polymer ?
#
loop_
_entity_poly.entity_id
_entity_poly.type
_entity_poly.pdbx_seq_one_letter_code
_entity_poly.pdbx_strand_id
1 'polypeptide(L)'
;MFKLISNEPNKLKVMNYFHFSTALQMCAVIGTVAAPLTLYSVELGLNSDEIGILGSLMAFCQVLALVSIPVTIYFGSKLVSITTLFTRYIFLLIFLVVPFYKDNLTLVFYLLFFSMLMFAICRSLSEAAFVPWMQEFIPRDVRGRIIGINGIICTPFALAASYTIKIWLDSREGLDRFYPVFIIAIISGFISALLLIKLKG
;
A
#
# COMPACT_ATOMS: atom_id res chain seq x y z
N MET A 1 10.42 32.14 0.29
CA MET A 1 10.79 30.73 0.48
C MET A 1 10.12 29.77 -0.52
N PHE A 2 8.88 29.98 -0.92
CA PHE A 2 8.29 29.35 -2.12
C PHE A 2 9.06 29.69 -3.41
N LYS A 3 9.69 30.86 -3.48
CA LYS A 3 10.50 31.33 -4.63
C LYS A 3 11.75 30.46 -4.93
N LEU A 4 12.34 29.78 -3.94
CA LEU A 4 13.54 28.94 -4.15
C LEU A 4 13.23 27.59 -4.82
N ILE A 5 12.00 27.09 -4.67
CA ILE A 5 11.54 25.83 -5.30
C ILE A 5 10.86 26.13 -6.65
N SER A 6 10.30 27.34 -6.82
CA SER A 6 9.57 27.73 -8.04
C SER A 6 10.46 27.98 -9.25
N ASN A 7 11.76 28.22 -9.05
CA ASN A 7 12.69 28.49 -10.15
C ASN A 7 13.21 27.22 -10.88
N GLU A 8 12.87 26.01 -10.41
CA GLU A 8 13.21 24.78 -11.11
C GLU A 8 11.94 23.92 -11.35
N PRO A 9 11.33 24.02 -12.53
CA PRO A 9 10.09 23.30 -12.86
C PRO A 9 10.22 21.78 -12.69
N ASN A 10 11.41 21.22 -12.78
CA ASN A 10 11.67 19.81 -12.58
C ASN A 10 11.56 19.37 -11.11
N LYS A 11 11.95 20.21 -10.15
CA LYS A 11 11.81 19.88 -8.71
C LYS A 11 10.35 19.88 -8.28
N LEU A 12 9.54 20.81 -8.77
CA LEU A 12 8.09 20.84 -8.51
C LEU A 12 7.38 19.60 -9.06
N LYS A 13 7.72 19.16 -10.28
CA LYS A 13 7.15 17.94 -10.86
C LYS A 13 7.49 16.71 -10.04
N VAL A 14 8.74 16.56 -9.58
CA VAL A 14 9.17 15.45 -8.73
C VAL A 14 8.38 15.40 -7.41
N MET A 15 8.18 16.57 -6.77
CA MET A 15 7.39 16.64 -5.54
C MET A 15 5.92 16.31 -5.76
N ASN A 16 5.32 16.75 -6.85
CA ASN A 16 3.94 16.41 -7.17
C ASN A 16 3.77 14.90 -7.42
N TYR A 17 4.71 14.27 -8.13
CA TYR A 17 4.69 12.81 -8.30
C TYR A 17 4.80 12.06 -6.97
N PHE A 18 5.65 12.54 -6.05
CA PHE A 18 5.78 11.97 -4.72
C PHE A 18 4.48 12.06 -3.92
N HIS A 19 3.87 13.26 -3.81
CA HIS A 19 2.63 13.46 -3.05
C HIS A 19 1.47 12.65 -3.62
N PHE A 20 1.31 12.67 -4.94
CA PHE A 20 0.22 11.96 -5.60
C PHE A 20 0.39 10.43 -5.51
N SER A 21 1.61 9.94 -5.68
CA SER A 21 1.93 8.52 -5.47
C SER A 21 1.62 8.07 -4.05
N THR A 22 2.04 8.84 -3.04
CA THR A 22 1.79 8.49 -1.63
C THR A 22 0.29 8.50 -1.31
N ALA A 23 -0.47 9.47 -1.83
CA ALA A 23 -1.92 9.52 -1.65
C ALA A 23 -2.62 8.29 -2.26
N LEU A 24 -2.26 7.91 -3.49
CA LEU A 24 -2.78 6.70 -4.15
C LEU A 24 -2.41 5.42 -3.38
N GLN A 25 -1.20 5.37 -2.83
CA GLN A 25 -0.75 4.25 -2.01
C GLN A 25 -1.56 4.11 -0.73
N MET A 26 -1.90 5.22 -0.06
CA MET A 26 -2.79 5.22 1.09
C MET A 26 -4.19 4.71 0.73
N CYS A 27 -4.77 5.16 -0.38
CA CYS A 27 -6.05 4.65 -0.88
C CYS A 27 -5.99 3.14 -1.15
N ALA A 28 -4.90 2.65 -1.76
CA ALA A 28 -4.71 1.23 -2.03
C ALA A 28 -4.67 0.39 -0.74
N VAL A 29 -3.93 0.83 0.27
CA VAL A 29 -3.81 0.12 1.56
C VAL A 29 -5.15 0.12 2.30
N ILE A 30 -5.86 1.24 2.34
CA ILE A 30 -7.18 1.35 3.00
C ILE A 30 -8.20 0.46 2.30
N GLY A 31 -8.15 0.36 0.97
CA GLY A 31 -9.07 -0.47 0.19
C GLY A 31 -8.81 -1.97 0.28
N THR A 32 -7.64 -2.40 0.79
CA THR A 32 -7.27 -3.82 0.79
C THR A 32 -7.06 -4.41 2.17
N VAL A 33 -6.44 -3.69 3.11
CA VAL A 33 -5.88 -4.30 4.34
C VAL A 33 -6.65 -3.92 5.61
N ALA A 34 -7.33 -2.77 5.62
CA ALA A 34 -8.05 -2.31 6.81
C ALA A 34 -9.41 -3.02 6.99
N ALA A 35 -10.47 -2.27 7.20
CA ALA A 35 -11.82 -2.79 7.35
C ALA A 35 -12.29 -3.71 6.21
N PRO A 36 -11.95 -3.46 4.92
CA PRO A 36 -12.36 -4.36 3.83
C PRO A 36 -11.86 -5.79 4.00
N LEU A 37 -10.59 -6.01 4.44
CA LEU A 37 -10.08 -7.36 4.67
C LEU A 37 -10.88 -8.09 5.75
N THR A 38 -11.14 -7.42 6.88
CA THR A 38 -11.90 -8.01 7.98
C THR A 38 -13.32 -8.37 7.57
N LEU A 39 -14.04 -7.44 6.94
CA LEU A 39 -15.40 -7.68 6.45
C LEU A 39 -15.45 -8.79 5.40
N TYR A 40 -14.49 -8.79 4.49
CA TYR A 40 -14.38 -9.82 3.45
C TYR A 40 -14.12 -11.20 4.05
N SER A 41 -13.25 -11.31 5.05
CA SER A 41 -12.96 -12.56 5.75
C SER A 41 -14.16 -13.07 6.53
N VAL A 42 -14.95 -12.19 7.16
CA VAL A 42 -16.20 -12.54 7.82
C VAL A 42 -17.23 -13.06 6.82
N GLU A 43 -17.39 -12.39 5.68
CA GLU A 43 -18.35 -12.78 4.63
C GLU A 43 -17.99 -14.11 3.97
N LEU A 44 -16.69 -14.45 3.91
CA LEU A 44 -16.20 -15.75 3.47
C LEU A 44 -16.45 -16.87 4.49
N GLY A 45 -16.80 -16.54 5.74
CA GLY A 45 -17.08 -17.51 6.82
C GLY A 45 -15.85 -17.91 7.64
N LEU A 46 -14.78 -17.13 7.61
CA LEU A 46 -13.59 -17.39 8.44
C LEU A 46 -13.88 -17.13 9.93
N ASN A 47 -13.22 -17.89 10.79
CA ASN A 47 -13.31 -17.76 12.25
C ASN A 47 -12.58 -16.51 12.75
N SER A 48 -12.97 -16.01 13.93
CA SER A 48 -12.35 -14.85 14.56
C SER A 48 -10.82 -14.98 14.76
N ASP A 49 -10.36 -16.20 15.07
CA ASP A 49 -8.93 -16.51 15.26
C ASP A 49 -8.16 -16.40 13.94
N GLU A 50 -8.72 -16.92 12.85
CA GLU A 50 -8.14 -16.83 11.50
C GLU A 50 -8.05 -15.37 11.05
N ILE A 51 -9.10 -14.58 11.28
CA ILE A 51 -9.12 -13.15 10.99
C ILE A 51 -8.08 -12.40 11.84
N GLY A 52 -7.96 -12.75 13.12
CA GLY A 52 -6.94 -12.19 14.00
C GLY A 52 -5.52 -12.49 13.52
N ILE A 53 -5.26 -13.71 13.04
CA ILE A 53 -3.98 -14.10 12.44
C ILE A 53 -3.69 -13.25 11.21
N LEU A 54 -4.65 -13.11 10.28
CA LEU A 54 -4.47 -12.29 9.07
C LEU A 54 -4.15 -10.83 9.40
N GLY A 55 -4.84 -10.24 10.38
CA GLY A 55 -4.60 -8.87 10.83
C GLY A 55 -3.24 -8.67 11.49
N SER A 56 -2.74 -9.67 12.22
CA SER A 56 -1.46 -9.60 12.93
C SER A 56 -0.24 -9.69 12.01
N LEU A 57 -0.37 -10.28 10.81
CA LEU A 57 0.72 -10.43 9.85
C LEU A 57 1.42 -9.12 9.52
N MET A 58 0.67 -8.01 9.44
CA MET A 58 1.22 -6.70 9.13
C MET A 58 2.20 -6.23 10.21
N ALA A 59 1.84 -6.39 11.48
CA ALA A 59 2.70 -6.02 12.60
C ALA A 59 3.88 -6.98 12.74
N PHE A 60 3.64 -8.28 12.58
CA PHE A 60 4.68 -9.30 12.67
C PHE A 60 5.77 -9.12 11.60
N CYS A 61 5.37 -8.92 10.35
CA CYS A 61 6.32 -8.73 9.25
C CYS A 61 7.08 -7.40 9.31
N GLN A 62 6.67 -6.44 10.16
CA GLN A 62 7.42 -5.19 10.33
C GLN A 62 8.86 -5.43 10.83
N VAL A 63 9.11 -6.51 11.55
CA VAL A 63 10.46 -6.92 12.00
C VAL A 63 11.39 -7.15 10.79
N LEU A 64 10.86 -7.58 9.66
CA LEU A 64 11.62 -7.79 8.42
C LEU A 64 12.16 -6.50 7.79
N ALA A 65 11.76 -5.33 8.30
CA ALA A 65 12.37 -4.06 7.93
C ALA A 65 13.90 -4.07 8.16
N LEU A 66 14.39 -4.81 9.17
CA LEU A 66 15.81 -4.98 9.42
C LEU A 66 16.54 -5.69 8.28
N VAL A 67 15.89 -6.65 7.62
CA VAL A 67 16.44 -7.39 6.47
C VAL A 67 16.54 -6.48 5.23
N SER A 68 15.75 -5.40 5.17
CA SER A 68 15.84 -4.46 4.06
C SER A 68 17.17 -3.73 3.99
N ILE A 69 17.89 -3.57 5.12
CA ILE A 69 19.15 -2.83 5.18
C ILE A 69 20.21 -3.46 4.27
N PRO A 70 20.62 -4.74 4.44
CA PRO A 70 21.59 -5.37 3.57
C PRO A 70 21.09 -5.47 2.11
N VAL A 71 19.80 -5.75 1.90
CA VAL A 71 19.21 -5.81 0.56
C VAL A 71 19.29 -4.46 -0.15
N THR A 72 19.04 -3.38 0.55
CA THR A 72 19.09 -2.01 0.02
C THR A 72 20.52 -1.58 -0.30
N ILE A 73 21.50 -1.99 0.51
CA ILE A 73 22.92 -1.71 0.26
C ILE A 73 23.39 -2.43 -1.01
N TYR A 74 22.94 -3.66 -1.24
CA TYR A 74 23.37 -4.47 -2.38
C TYR A 74 22.67 -4.07 -3.69
N PHE A 75 21.35 -3.87 -3.68
CA PHE A 75 20.55 -3.65 -4.89
C PHE A 75 20.17 -2.18 -5.14
N GLY A 76 20.42 -1.30 -4.17
CA GLY A 76 20.03 0.11 -4.22
C GLY A 76 18.59 0.36 -3.71
N SER A 77 18.43 1.46 -3.00
CA SER A 77 17.18 1.83 -2.29
C SER A 77 15.98 1.98 -3.23
N LYS A 78 16.19 2.60 -4.37
CA LYS A 78 15.13 2.82 -5.39
C LYS A 78 14.62 1.52 -5.96
N LEU A 79 15.53 0.63 -6.39
CA LEU A 79 15.15 -0.63 -7.03
C LEU A 79 14.37 -1.51 -6.05
N VAL A 80 14.88 -1.67 -4.82
CA VAL A 80 14.21 -2.46 -3.78
C VAL A 80 12.82 -1.89 -3.48
N SER A 81 12.70 -0.57 -3.27
CA SER A 81 11.42 0.06 -2.95
C SER A 81 10.39 -0.14 -4.07
N ILE A 82 10.77 0.07 -5.33
CA ILE A 82 9.84 -0.04 -6.46
C ILE A 82 9.46 -1.49 -6.73
N THR A 83 10.42 -2.42 -6.76
CA THR A 83 10.14 -3.84 -7.04
C THR A 83 9.24 -4.47 -5.98
N THR A 84 9.51 -4.23 -4.70
CA THR A 84 8.68 -4.74 -3.61
C THR A 84 7.31 -4.09 -3.61
N LEU A 85 7.21 -2.80 -3.99
CA LEU A 85 5.94 -2.10 -4.14
C LEU A 85 5.07 -2.73 -5.24
N PHE A 86 5.63 -3.05 -6.40
CA PHE A 86 4.92 -3.75 -7.47
C PHE A 86 4.50 -5.16 -7.04
N THR A 87 5.44 -5.92 -6.49
CA THR A 87 5.25 -7.31 -6.12
C THR A 87 4.10 -7.48 -5.12
N ARG A 88 3.96 -6.57 -4.15
CA ARG A 88 2.88 -6.66 -3.16
C ARG A 88 1.48 -6.54 -3.79
N TYR A 89 1.30 -5.74 -4.83
CA TYR A 89 -0.01 -5.61 -5.51
C TYR A 89 -0.31 -6.80 -6.41
N ILE A 90 0.71 -7.49 -6.93
CA ILE A 90 0.53 -8.75 -7.65
C ILE A 90 -0.07 -9.81 -6.70
N PHE A 91 0.43 -9.94 -5.49
CA PHE A 91 -0.12 -10.89 -4.52
C PHE A 91 -1.55 -10.56 -4.10
N LEU A 92 -1.95 -9.30 -4.08
CA LEU A 92 -3.34 -8.92 -3.80
C LEU A 92 -4.34 -9.34 -4.89
N LEU A 93 -3.88 -9.67 -6.10
CA LEU A 93 -4.75 -10.26 -7.13
C LEU A 93 -5.37 -11.59 -6.67
N ILE A 94 -4.73 -12.29 -5.74
CA ILE A 94 -5.27 -13.52 -5.15
C ILE A 94 -6.63 -13.26 -4.49
N PHE A 95 -6.88 -12.07 -3.91
CA PHE A 95 -8.17 -11.71 -3.30
C PHE A 95 -9.34 -11.81 -4.28
N LEU A 96 -9.09 -11.56 -5.57
CA LEU A 96 -10.11 -11.66 -6.61
C LEU A 96 -10.44 -13.11 -6.98
N VAL A 97 -9.52 -14.03 -6.68
CA VAL A 97 -9.66 -15.46 -7.00
C VAL A 97 -10.28 -16.24 -5.84
N VAL A 98 -10.10 -15.76 -4.61
CA VAL A 98 -10.57 -16.44 -3.39
C VAL A 98 -12.06 -16.83 -3.41
N PRO A 99 -13.02 -15.99 -3.87
CA PRO A 99 -14.44 -16.31 -3.85
C PRO A 99 -14.83 -17.53 -4.69
N PHE A 100 -14.03 -17.90 -5.69
CA PHE A 100 -14.25 -19.11 -6.48
C PHE A 100 -14.05 -20.41 -5.68
N TYR A 101 -13.36 -20.31 -4.54
CA TYR A 101 -13.04 -21.45 -3.67
C TYR A 101 -13.80 -21.41 -2.34
N LYS A 102 -14.88 -20.63 -2.24
CA LYS A 102 -15.65 -20.42 -1.00
C LYS A 102 -16.13 -21.70 -0.31
N ASP A 103 -16.31 -22.79 -1.08
CA ASP A 103 -16.78 -24.08 -0.55
C ASP A 103 -15.70 -24.82 0.26
N ASN A 104 -14.43 -24.38 0.17
CA ASN A 104 -13.31 -24.95 0.92
C ASN A 104 -12.66 -23.87 1.79
N LEU A 105 -13.19 -23.66 3.00
CA LEU A 105 -12.73 -22.63 3.93
C LEU A 105 -11.24 -22.74 4.28
N THR A 106 -10.73 -23.97 4.37
CA THR A 106 -9.30 -24.20 4.63
C THR A 106 -8.44 -23.63 3.50
N LEU A 107 -8.81 -23.88 2.25
CA LEU A 107 -8.10 -23.34 1.09
C LEU A 107 -8.21 -21.80 1.03
N VAL A 108 -9.40 -21.27 1.30
CA VAL A 108 -9.65 -19.81 1.39
C VAL A 108 -8.71 -19.16 2.41
N PHE A 109 -8.62 -19.73 3.61
CA PHE A 109 -7.72 -19.22 4.65
C PHE A 109 -6.25 -19.23 4.19
N TYR A 110 -5.76 -20.34 3.62
CA TYR A 110 -4.37 -20.40 3.16
C TYR A 110 -4.06 -19.45 1.99
N LEU A 111 -5.01 -19.24 1.07
CA LEU A 111 -4.84 -18.28 -0.02
C LEU A 111 -4.76 -16.84 0.51
N LEU A 112 -5.64 -16.47 1.45
CA LEU A 112 -5.61 -15.16 2.08
C LEU A 112 -4.35 -14.98 2.95
N PHE A 113 -3.98 -15.99 3.72
CA PHE A 113 -2.78 -15.99 4.55
C PHE A 113 -1.52 -15.78 3.70
N PHE A 114 -1.36 -16.56 2.63
CA PHE A 114 -0.22 -16.42 1.73
C PHE A 114 -0.17 -15.04 1.06
N SER A 115 -1.31 -14.57 0.54
CA SER A 115 -1.40 -13.26 -0.07
C SER A 115 -1.04 -12.14 0.89
N MET A 116 -1.61 -12.17 2.11
CA MET A 116 -1.34 -11.18 3.15
C MET A 116 0.09 -11.26 3.69
N LEU A 117 0.65 -12.45 3.84
CA LEU A 117 2.03 -12.65 4.26
C LEU A 117 2.99 -12.01 3.24
N MET A 118 2.83 -12.33 1.96
CA MET A 118 3.65 -11.76 0.89
C MET A 118 3.48 -10.24 0.78
N PHE A 119 2.25 -9.75 0.89
CA PHE A 119 1.96 -8.32 0.94
C PHE A 119 2.69 -7.64 2.12
N ALA A 120 2.61 -8.20 3.33
CA ALA A 120 3.21 -7.64 4.54
C ALA A 120 4.75 -7.64 4.47
N ILE A 121 5.36 -8.71 3.95
CA ILE A 121 6.81 -8.80 3.71
C ILE A 121 7.25 -7.70 2.72
N CYS A 122 6.61 -7.66 1.55
CA CYS A 122 6.94 -6.68 0.52
C CYS A 122 6.71 -5.24 1.01
N ARG A 123 5.67 -5.01 1.81
CA ARG A 123 5.41 -3.71 2.42
C ARG A 123 6.53 -3.29 3.37
N SER A 124 6.92 -4.17 4.28
CA SER A 124 7.98 -3.90 5.26
C SER A 124 9.30 -3.53 4.56
N LEU A 125 9.69 -4.32 3.55
CA LEU A 125 10.89 -4.06 2.75
C LEU A 125 10.79 -2.74 1.97
N SER A 126 9.65 -2.48 1.33
CA SER A 126 9.42 -1.26 0.56
C SER A 126 9.49 0.00 1.43
N GLU A 127 8.83 0.00 2.59
CA GLU A 127 8.79 1.15 3.49
C GLU A 127 10.18 1.44 4.07
N ALA A 128 10.94 0.41 4.45
CA ALA A 128 12.28 0.58 4.96
C ALA A 128 13.29 1.05 3.89
N ALA A 129 13.19 0.55 2.66
CA ALA A 129 14.01 0.99 1.54
C ALA A 129 13.65 2.40 1.05
N PHE A 130 12.39 2.80 1.21
CA PHE A 130 11.90 4.11 0.78
C PHE A 130 12.53 5.28 1.54
N VAL A 131 12.81 5.11 2.83
CA VAL A 131 13.37 6.18 3.67
C VAL A 131 14.75 6.65 3.17
N PRO A 132 15.75 5.77 2.98
CA PRO A 132 17.05 6.20 2.44
C PRO A 132 16.91 6.76 1.01
N TRP A 133 16.08 6.14 0.15
CA TRP A 133 15.84 6.68 -1.19
C TRP A 133 15.23 8.09 -1.18
N MET A 134 14.24 8.32 -0.33
CA MET A 134 13.66 9.66 -0.15
C MET A 134 14.73 10.70 0.24
N GLN A 135 15.75 10.28 1.00
CA GLN A 135 16.84 11.16 1.41
C GLN A 135 17.76 11.60 0.27
N GLU A 136 17.77 10.88 -0.84
CA GLU A 136 18.58 11.19 -2.03
C GLU A 136 17.95 12.34 -2.85
N PHE A 137 16.62 12.38 -2.96
CA PHE A 137 15.94 13.38 -3.79
C PHE A 137 15.32 14.55 -3.00
N ILE A 138 15.18 14.45 -1.66
CA ILE A 138 14.68 15.52 -0.80
C ILE A 138 15.84 16.12 0.01
N PRO A 139 16.21 17.40 -0.21
CA PRO A 139 17.23 18.10 0.59
C PRO A 139 16.89 18.13 2.09
N ARG A 140 17.92 18.07 2.93
CA ARG A 140 17.76 17.96 4.40
C ARG A 140 17.02 19.15 5.01
N ASP A 141 17.27 20.34 4.52
CA ASP A 141 16.73 21.62 5.00
C ASP A 141 15.21 21.76 4.79
N VAL A 142 14.64 21.09 3.79
CA VAL A 142 13.21 21.17 3.45
C VAL A 142 12.44 19.87 3.71
N ARG A 143 13.13 18.80 4.11
CA ARG A 143 12.55 17.44 4.25
C ARG A 143 11.36 17.42 5.21
N GLY A 144 11.50 17.98 6.40
CA GLY A 144 10.41 17.99 7.39
C GLY A 144 9.16 18.70 6.86
N ARG A 145 9.34 19.80 6.11
CA ARG A 145 8.24 20.52 5.48
C ARG A 145 7.54 19.70 4.39
N ILE A 146 8.31 19.03 3.53
CA ILE A 146 7.76 18.18 2.46
C ILE A 146 6.97 17.01 3.04
N ILE A 147 7.50 16.35 4.07
CA ILE A 147 6.80 15.26 4.77
C ILE A 147 5.53 15.79 5.43
N GLY A 148 5.57 16.97 6.08
CA GLY A 148 4.38 17.59 6.66
C GLY A 148 3.31 17.91 5.63
N ILE A 149 3.68 18.50 4.49
CA ILE A 149 2.76 18.77 3.36
C ILE A 149 2.18 17.45 2.82
N ASN A 150 3.01 16.40 2.71
CA ASN A 150 2.56 15.08 2.28
C ASN A 150 1.47 14.54 3.21
N GLY A 151 1.64 14.66 4.53
CA GLY A 151 0.63 14.27 5.51
C GLY A 151 -0.68 15.04 5.34
N ILE A 152 -0.60 16.37 5.14
CA ILE A 152 -1.78 17.23 4.91
C ILE A 152 -2.54 16.81 3.65
N ILE A 153 -1.83 16.40 2.58
CA ILE A 153 -2.46 15.93 1.34
C ILE A 153 -3.02 14.52 1.52
N CYS A 154 -2.25 13.59 2.08
CA CYS A 154 -2.63 12.18 2.16
C CYS A 154 -3.80 11.93 3.12
N THR A 155 -3.92 12.68 4.23
CA THR A 155 -4.96 12.47 5.23
C THR A 155 -6.38 12.68 4.67
N PRO A 156 -6.71 13.77 3.95
CA PRO A 156 -8.02 13.92 3.31
C PRO A 156 -8.33 12.82 2.29
N PHE A 157 -7.33 12.40 1.50
CA PHE A 157 -7.50 11.29 0.55
C PHE A 157 -7.81 9.97 1.28
N ALA A 158 -7.11 9.69 2.38
CA ALA A 158 -7.35 8.52 3.21
C ALA A 158 -8.76 8.51 3.82
N LEU A 159 -9.20 9.65 4.35
CA LEU A 159 -10.56 9.80 4.91
C LEU A 159 -11.64 9.65 3.83
N ALA A 160 -11.45 10.30 2.69
CA ALA A 160 -12.39 10.20 1.57
C ALA A 160 -12.49 8.75 1.04
N ALA A 161 -11.35 8.06 0.89
CA ALA A 161 -11.32 6.66 0.48
C ALA A 161 -12.05 5.77 1.50
N SER A 162 -11.74 5.91 2.80
CA SER A 162 -12.40 5.14 3.86
C SER A 162 -13.91 5.35 3.87
N TYR A 163 -14.35 6.61 3.74
CA TYR A 163 -15.77 6.96 3.75
C TYR A 163 -16.50 6.43 2.51
N THR A 164 -15.90 6.57 1.34
CA THR A 164 -16.46 6.05 0.08
C THR A 164 -16.58 4.54 0.11
N ILE A 165 -15.53 3.84 0.57
CA ILE A 165 -15.54 2.39 0.72
C ILE A 165 -16.63 1.95 1.70
N LYS A 166 -16.76 2.63 2.83
CA LYS A 166 -17.82 2.34 3.81
C LYS A 166 -19.20 2.42 3.16
N ILE A 167 -19.54 3.56 2.54
CA ILE A 167 -20.86 3.76 1.89
C ILE A 167 -21.11 2.67 0.84
N TRP A 168 -20.09 2.33 0.05
CA TRP A 168 -20.20 1.29 -0.98
C TRP A 168 -20.48 -0.09 -0.37
N LEU A 169 -19.76 -0.48 0.67
CA LEU A 169 -19.92 -1.77 1.33
C LEU A 169 -21.24 -1.86 2.11
N ASP A 170 -21.69 -0.78 2.74
CA ASP A 170 -22.96 -0.73 3.48
C ASP A 170 -24.19 -0.76 2.54
N SER A 171 -24.04 -0.29 1.31
CA SER A 171 -25.16 -0.21 0.34
C SER A 171 -25.42 -1.53 -0.40
N ARG A 172 -24.62 -2.55 -0.20
CA ARG A 172 -24.68 -3.82 -0.93
C ARG A 172 -24.38 -4.99 -0.02
N GLU A 173 -24.91 -6.16 -0.37
CA GLU A 173 -24.69 -7.42 0.34
C GLU A 173 -23.90 -8.41 -0.55
N GLY A 174 -23.30 -9.42 0.08
CA GLY A 174 -22.59 -10.50 -0.60
C GLY A 174 -21.15 -10.17 -0.99
N LEU A 175 -20.43 -11.19 -1.45
CA LEU A 175 -19.00 -11.09 -1.79
C LEU A 175 -18.70 -10.18 -2.98
N ASP A 176 -19.66 -10.01 -3.89
CA ASP A 176 -19.47 -9.23 -5.12
C ASP A 176 -19.19 -7.74 -4.85
N ARG A 177 -19.63 -7.22 -3.70
CA ARG A 177 -19.38 -5.83 -3.30
C ARG A 177 -17.89 -5.50 -3.08
N PHE A 178 -17.06 -6.52 -2.78
CA PHE A 178 -15.63 -6.33 -2.53
C PHE A 178 -14.79 -6.25 -3.81
N TYR A 179 -15.25 -6.85 -4.92
CA TYR A 179 -14.50 -6.84 -6.18
C TYR A 179 -14.11 -5.43 -6.66
N PRO A 180 -15.05 -4.47 -6.79
CA PRO A 180 -14.67 -3.14 -7.28
C PRO A 180 -13.75 -2.42 -6.29
N VAL A 181 -13.90 -2.65 -4.98
CA VAL A 181 -13.02 -2.07 -3.96
C VAL A 181 -11.58 -2.57 -4.13
N PHE A 182 -11.40 -3.88 -4.25
CA PHE A 182 -10.07 -4.48 -4.45
C PHE A 182 -9.46 -4.11 -5.80
N ILE A 183 -10.24 -4.11 -6.88
CA ILE A 183 -9.76 -3.74 -8.21
C ILE A 183 -9.26 -2.29 -8.21
N ILE A 184 -10.06 -1.34 -7.70
CA ILE A 184 -9.67 0.08 -7.63
C ILE A 184 -8.43 0.25 -6.73
N ALA A 185 -8.37 -0.43 -5.59
CA ALA A 185 -7.24 -0.38 -4.69
C ALA A 185 -5.95 -0.93 -5.33
N ILE A 186 -6.02 -2.06 -6.03
CA ILE A 186 -4.89 -2.66 -6.74
C ILE A 186 -4.43 -1.75 -7.88
N ILE A 187 -5.35 -1.23 -8.68
CA ILE A 187 -5.03 -0.30 -9.79
C ILE A 187 -4.36 0.96 -9.24
N SER A 188 -4.92 1.56 -8.17
CA SER A 188 -4.32 2.76 -7.55
C SER A 188 -2.92 2.48 -7.03
N GLY A 189 -2.68 1.29 -6.48
CA GLY A 189 -1.37 0.84 -6.05
C GLY A 189 -0.37 0.69 -7.19
N PHE A 190 -0.76 0.09 -8.31
CA PHE A 190 0.09 -0.01 -9.50
C PHE A 190 0.40 1.37 -10.09
N ILE A 191 -0.58 2.26 -10.19
CA ILE A 191 -0.37 3.64 -10.64
C ILE A 191 0.61 4.37 -9.71
N SER A 192 0.47 4.21 -8.40
CA SER A 192 1.41 4.74 -7.41
C SER A 192 2.85 4.28 -7.69
N ALA A 193 3.05 2.99 -7.91
CA ALA A 193 4.35 2.42 -8.20
C ALA A 193 4.95 2.97 -9.52
N LEU A 194 4.13 3.10 -10.57
CA LEU A 194 4.55 3.69 -11.86
C LEU A 194 4.97 5.15 -11.71
N LEU A 195 4.28 5.93 -10.86
CA LEU A 195 4.65 7.32 -10.60
C LEU A 195 6.00 7.43 -9.88
N LEU A 196 6.29 6.49 -8.96
CA LEU A 196 7.55 6.47 -8.24
C LEU A 196 8.76 6.17 -9.16
N ILE A 197 8.58 5.42 -10.24
CA ILE A 197 9.66 5.17 -11.22
C ILE A 197 10.21 6.48 -11.79
N LYS A 198 9.34 7.50 -11.96
CA LYS A 198 9.72 8.82 -12.51
C LYS A 198 10.55 9.67 -11.54
N LEU A 199 10.66 9.27 -10.27
CA LEU A 199 11.50 9.95 -9.29
C LEU A 199 12.97 9.61 -9.54
N LYS A 200 13.84 10.62 -9.37
CA LYS A 200 15.29 10.43 -9.47
C LYS A 200 15.80 9.59 -8.28
N GLY A 201 16.80 8.79 -8.50
CA GLY A 201 17.53 7.96 -7.56
C GLY A 201 18.42 7.02 -8.32
#